data_95a162d81aadd5a4dc7f041aa54cc09c
#
_entry.id   95a162d81aadd5a4dc7f041aa54cc09c
#
_cell.length_a   1.000
_cell.length_b   1.000
_cell.length_c   1.000
_cell.angle_alpha   90.00
_cell.angle_beta   90.00
_cell.angle_gamma   90.00
#
_symmetry.space_group_name_H-M   'P 1'
#
loop_
_entity.id
_entity.type
_entity.pdbx_description
1 polymer ?
#
loop_
_entity_poly.entity_id
_entity_poly.type
_entity_poly.pdbx_seq_one_letter_code
_entity_poly.pdbx_strand_id
1 'polypeptide(L)'
;MEAPSQVNETIAPHDAMFAGNLKHYLSCGRSALTVIGAAIELAGLPPPASILDFGAGAGRVTRWLSATFGSACISACDLRAEDMDFLQQVFGVTAWVVDRDVRVLSVSGRYDLIWLGSVITHLSADNTLALMTKLAGCCTDGGLIIASFHGRRVIERQETSDYRYIGPEAWKLIKAGLLATGYGYADYTRNSGYGISVADPCWLLQLSRSLGLRLVMLGEQIWDGHHDVVAMQHVRPRA
;
A
#
# COMPACT_ATOMS: atom_id res chain seq x y z
N MET A 1 14.20 12.99 -4.16
CA MET A 1 13.75 13.61 -2.89
C MET A 1 14.64 13.12 -1.75
N GLU A 2 15.16 13.99 -0.91
CA GLU A 2 15.99 13.62 0.22
C GLU A 2 15.11 13.31 1.45
N ALA A 3 15.38 12.16 2.11
CA ALA A 3 14.64 11.78 3.28
C ALA A 3 15.03 12.65 4.48
N PRO A 4 14.09 13.02 5.36
CA PRO A 4 14.41 13.79 6.55
C PRO A 4 15.40 13.03 7.45
N SER A 5 16.27 13.76 8.13
CA SER A 5 17.27 13.20 9.04
C SER A 5 16.66 12.64 10.32
N GLN A 6 15.50 13.14 10.72
CA GLN A 6 14.77 12.74 11.93
C GLN A 6 13.27 12.62 11.68
N VAL A 7 12.66 11.65 12.33
CA VAL A 7 11.20 11.44 12.35
C VAL A 7 10.76 11.23 13.80
N ASN A 8 9.47 11.39 14.08
CA ASN A 8 8.92 11.04 15.38
C ASN A 8 9.00 9.51 15.58
N GLU A 9 9.77 9.06 16.57
CA GLU A 9 10.04 7.64 16.84
C GLU A 9 9.05 7.00 17.81
N THR A 10 8.03 7.74 18.28
CA THR A 10 7.01 7.21 19.19
C THR A 10 6.28 6.01 18.56
N ILE A 11 6.25 4.89 19.26
CA ILE A 11 5.60 3.65 18.83
C ILE A 11 4.30 3.48 19.62
N ALA A 12 3.22 3.16 18.92
CA ALA A 12 1.97 2.83 19.59
C ALA A 12 2.12 1.51 20.38
N PRO A 13 1.65 1.43 21.63
CA PRO A 13 1.79 0.21 22.45
C PRO A 13 1.16 -1.04 21.82
N HIS A 14 0.18 -0.84 20.95
CA HIS A 14 -0.59 -1.89 20.28
C HIS A 14 -0.16 -2.11 18.82
N ASP A 15 0.93 -1.49 18.37
CA ASP A 15 1.40 -1.61 16.97
C ASP A 15 1.84 -3.04 16.65
N ALA A 16 0.99 -3.76 15.90
CA ALA A 16 1.23 -5.14 15.49
C ALA A 16 2.42 -5.29 14.52
N MET A 17 2.85 -4.20 13.87
CA MET A 17 3.98 -4.20 12.94
C MET A 17 5.32 -3.93 13.64
N PHE A 18 5.29 -3.51 14.90
CA PHE A 18 6.49 -3.29 15.70
C PHE A 18 6.91 -4.57 16.43
N ALA A 19 7.90 -5.26 15.88
CA ALA A 19 8.45 -6.49 16.45
C ALA A 19 9.64 -6.24 17.42
N GLY A 20 9.68 -5.09 18.11
CA GLY A 20 10.73 -4.74 19.06
C GLY A 20 12.04 -4.23 18.43
N ASN A 21 12.11 -4.10 17.10
CA ASN A 21 13.29 -3.60 16.39
C ASN A 21 12.99 -2.23 15.74
N LEU A 22 13.27 -1.15 16.50
CA LEU A 22 13.01 0.21 16.04
C LEU A 22 13.77 0.57 14.76
N LYS A 23 15.03 0.14 14.64
CA LYS A 23 15.84 0.41 13.45
C LYS A 23 15.22 -0.18 12.19
N HIS A 24 14.77 -1.42 12.25
CA HIS A 24 14.08 -2.06 11.12
C HIS A 24 12.73 -1.40 10.83
N TYR A 25 11.94 -1.13 11.87
CA TYR A 25 10.65 -0.46 11.74
C TYR A 25 10.75 0.90 11.01
N LEU A 26 11.73 1.72 11.41
CA LEU A 26 11.99 3.00 10.78
C LEU A 26 12.54 2.85 9.36
N SER A 27 13.42 1.86 9.12
CA SER A 27 13.97 1.63 7.77
C SER A 27 12.89 1.20 6.76
N CYS A 28 11.90 0.42 7.17
CA CYS A 28 10.76 0.09 6.34
C CYS A 28 9.97 1.33 5.89
N GLY A 29 9.65 2.24 6.82
CA GLY A 29 8.97 3.48 6.49
C GLY A 29 9.81 4.40 5.59
N ARG A 30 11.11 4.51 5.87
CA ARG A 30 12.05 5.26 5.02
C ARG A 30 12.14 4.69 3.61
N SER A 31 12.15 3.37 3.47
CA SER A 31 12.14 2.68 2.17
C SER A 31 10.88 3.02 1.37
N ALA A 32 9.70 3.07 2.02
CA ALA A 32 8.47 3.52 1.37
C ALA A 32 8.59 4.96 0.85
N LEU A 33 9.13 5.88 1.66
CA LEU A 33 9.37 7.26 1.23
C LEU A 33 10.31 7.35 0.02
N THR A 34 11.35 6.51 -0.03
CA THR A 34 12.28 6.45 -1.19
C THR A 34 11.52 6.05 -2.47
N VAL A 35 10.67 5.03 -2.37
CA VAL A 35 9.84 4.57 -3.50
C VAL A 35 8.85 5.66 -3.94
N ILE A 36 8.19 6.31 -2.98
CA ILE A 36 7.27 7.43 -3.25
C ILE A 36 8.00 8.57 -3.98
N GLY A 37 9.17 8.94 -3.49
CA GLY A 37 10.00 9.99 -4.13
C GLY A 37 10.38 9.65 -5.56
N ALA A 38 10.79 8.41 -5.81
CA ALA A 38 11.11 7.94 -7.16
C ALA A 38 9.89 7.99 -8.10
N ALA A 39 8.71 7.60 -7.60
CA ALA A 39 7.47 7.65 -8.39
C ALA A 39 7.07 9.10 -8.76
N ILE A 40 7.18 10.03 -7.82
CA ILE A 40 6.92 11.48 -8.07
C ILE A 40 7.86 12.02 -9.15
N GLU A 41 9.16 11.70 -9.03
CA GLU A 41 10.19 12.14 -9.99
C GLU A 41 9.95 11.56 -11.39
N LEU A 42 9.69 10.24 -11.49
CA LEU A 42 9.38 9.57 -12.76
C LEU A 42 8.08 10.07 -13.41
N ALA A 43 7.12 10.50 -12.60
CA ALA A 43 5.89 11.12 -13.10
C ALA A 43 6.09 12.57 -13.55
N GLY A 44 7.20 13.21 -13.18
CA GLY A 44 7.47 14.62 -13.46
C GLY A 44 6.56 15.56 -12.65
N LEU A 45 6.17 15.18 -11.43
CA LEU A 45 5.21 15.92 -10.62
C LEU A 45 5.90 16.78 -9.55
N PRO A 46 5.27 17.91 -9.16
CA PRO A 46 5.68 18.65 -7.99
C PRO A 46 5.41 17.83 -6.71
N PRO A 47 5.95 18.24 -5.56
CA PRO A 47 5.57 17.66 -4.28
C PRO A 47 4.04 17.69 -4.09
N PRO A 48 3.42 16.60 -3.60
CA PRO A 48 1.98 16.54 -3.41
C PRO A 48 1.50 17.52 -2.33
N ALA A 49 0.37 18.18 -2.55
CA ALA A 49 -0.29 19.05 -1.58
C ALA A 49 -1.32 18.30 -0.73
N SER A 50 -1.76 17.14 -1.18
CA SER A 50 -2.71 16.26 -0.47
C SER A 50 -2.30 14.79 -0.60
N ILE A 51 -2.20 14.10 0.55
CA ILE A 51 -1.71 12.72 0.63
C ILE A 51 -2.70 11.87 1.42
N LEU A 52 -2.98 10.67 0.92
CA LEU A 52 -3.68 9.63 1.67
C LEU A 52 -2.73 8.45 1.93
N ASP A 53 -2.52 8.11 3.18
CA ASP A 53 -1.92 6.84 3.63
C ASP A 53 -3.05 5.86 3.91
N PHE A 54 -3.35 4.98 2.95
CA PHE A 54 -4.44 4.01 3.06
C PHE A 54 -3.91 2.68 3.60
N GLY A 55 -4.46 2.23 4.72
CA GLY A 55 -3.93 1.09 5.48
C GLY A 55 -2.70 1.50 6.29
N ALA A 56 -2.79 2.66 6.96
CA ALA A 56 -1.67 3.32 7.63
C ALA A 56 -1.17 2.58 8.88
N GLY A 57 -2.02 1.70 9.48
CA GLY A 57 -1.74 1.10 10.77
C GLY A 57 -1.40 2.17 11.82
N ALA A 58 -0.44 1.90 12.68
CA ALA A 58 0.04 2.86 13.69
C ALA A 58 1.13 3.83 13.13
N GLY A 59 1.15 4.08 11.82
CA GLY A 59 1.90 5.18 11.21
C GLY A 59 3.36 4.90 10.87
N ARG A 60 3.69 3.65 10.52
CA ARG A 60 5.06 3.31 10.10
C ARG A 60 5.52 4.13 8.88
N VAL A 61 4.63 4.41 7.92
CA VAL A 61 4.90 5.26 6.76
C VAL A 61 4.45 6.70 7.02
N THR A 62 3.30 6.92 7.65
CA THR A 62 2.75 8.25 7.99
C THR A 62 3.76 9.17 8.64
N ARG A 63 4.61 8.68 9.58
CA ARG A 63 5.65 9.49 10.25
C ARG A 63 6.67 10.09 9.28
N TRP A 64 7.02 9.33 8.23
CA TRP A 64 7.94 9.77 7.18
C TRP A 64 7.26 10.75 6.22
N LEU A 65 6.00 10.50 5.87
CA LEU A 65 5.21 11.43 5.07
C LEU A 65 5.05 12.77 5.79
N SER A 66 4.68 12.76 7.08
CA SER A 66 4.52 13.98 7.89
C SER A 66 5.82 14.78 8.01
N ALA A 67 6.95 14.10 8.23
CA ALA A 67 8.25 14.76 8.36
C ALA A 67 8.76 15.33 7.01
N THR A 68 8.35 14.73 5.87
CA THR A 68 8.83 15.13 4.54
C THR A 68 7.96 16.21 3.91
N PHE A 69 6.65 16.08 4.01
CA PHE A 69 5.67 16.94 3.34
C PHE A 69 4.96 17.88 4.32
N GLY A 70 5.66 18.41 5.33
CA GLY A 70 5.08 19.12 6.46
C GLY A 70 4.01 20.19 6.16
N SER A 71 3.95 20.75 4.95
CA SER A 71 2.90 21.65 4.47
C SER A 71 1.74 20.91 3.79
N ALA A 72 1.86 19.61 3.48
CA ALA A 72 0.82 18.85 2.82
C ALA A 72 -0.31 18.48 3.79
N CYS A 73 -1.54 18.45 3.29
CA CYS A 73 -2.67 17.89 4.02
C CYS A 73 -2.58 16.36 3.99
N ILE A 74 -2.10 15.76 5.09
CA ILE A 74 -1.95 14.31 5.21
C ILE A 74 -3.19 13.74 5.88
N SER A 75 -3.79 12.77 5.20
CA SER A 75 -4.88 11.94 5.69
C SER A 75 -4.41 10.49 5.83
N ALA A 76 -4.96 9.77 6.80
CA ALA A 76 -4.68 8.36 7.02
C ALA A 76 -5.96 7.59 7.32
N CYS A 77 -6.04 6.34 6.89
CA CYS A 77 -7.16 5.48 7.29
C CYS A 77 -6.73 4.02 7.46
N ASP A 78 -7.40 3.34 8.38
CA ASP A 78 -7.20 1.90 8.64
C ASP A 78 -8.47 1.32 9.30
N LEU A 79 -8.44 0.01 9.60
CA LEU A 79 -9.54 -0.74 10.22
C LEU A 79 -9.65 -0.52 11.74
N ARG A 80 -8.57 -0.09 12.41
CA ARG A 80 -8.46 -0.03 13.87
C ARG A 80 -8.58 1.40 14.38
N ALA A 81 -9.58 1.66 15.22
CA ALA A 81 -9.81 2.98 15.81
C ALA A 81 -8.61 3.46 16.64
N GLU A 82 -8.01 2.57 17.43
CA GLU A 82 -6.83 2.88 18.26
C GLU A 82 -5.61 3.35 17.45
N ASP A 83 -5.42 2.81 16.24
CA ASP A 83 -4.37 3.29 15.34
C ASP A 83 -4.70 4.70 14.83
N MET A 84 -5.95 4.96 14.48
CA MET A 84 -6.40 6.27 13.99
C MET A 84 -6.29 7.35 15.09
N ASP A 85 -6.70 7.03 16.31
CA ASP A 85 -6.55 7.93 17.47
C ASP A 85 -5.07 8.26 17.72
N PHE A 86 -4.20 7.25 17.65
CA PHE A 86 -2.76 7.43 17.79
C PHE A 86 -2.19 8.35 16.70
N LEU A 87 -2.57 8.15 15.43
CA LEU A 87 -2.11 8.99 14.33
C LEU A 87 -2.53 10.45 14.49
N GLN A 88 -3.75 10.70 14.92
CA GLN A 88 -4.24 12.06 15.18
C GLN A 88 -3.45 12.72 16.32
N GLN A 89 -3.26 12.02 17.42
CA GLN A 89 -2.61 12.56 18.62
C GLN A 89 -1.11 12.79 18.43
N VAL A 90 -0.41 11.86 17.76
CA VAL A 90 1.06 11.87 17.69
C VAL A 90 1.60 12.58 16.46
N PHE A 91 0.90 12.47 15.33
CA PHE A 91 1.35 13.05 14.06
C PHE A 91 0.50 14.24 13.61
N GLY A 92 -0.65 14.51 14.24
CA GLY A 92 -1.52 15.63 13.89
C GLY A 92 -2.17 15.50 12.51
N VAL A 93 -2.26 14.30 11.97
CA VAL A 93 -2.88 14.04 10.66
C VAL A 93 -4.37 13.83 10.80
N THR A 94 -5.14 14.04 9.74
CA THR A 94 -6.55 13.64 9.70
C THR A 94 -6.63 12.13 9.54
N ALA A 95 -7.25 11.43 10.53
CA ALA A 95 -7.33 9.98 10.46
C ALA A 95 -8.75 9.49 10.77
N TRP A 96 -9.19 8.39 10.10
CA TRP A 96 -10.50 7.79 10.31
C TRP A 96 -10.49 6.29 10.05
N VAL A 97 -11.46 5.61 10.67
CA VAL A 97 -11.70 4.19 10.48
C VAL A 97 -12.44 3.95 9.16
N VAL A 98 -12.00 2.95 8.40
CA VAL A 98 -12.70 2.45 7.20
C VAL A 98 -13.32 1.08 7.44
N ASP A 99 -14.34 0.74 6.65
CA ASP A 99 -14.93 -0.59 6.69
C ASP A 99 -13.99 -1.63 6.06
N ARG A 100 -14.01 -2.83 6.61
CA ARG A 100 -13.26 -3.98 6.05
C ARG A 100 -13.83 -4.41 4.68
N ASP A 101 -15.13 -4.31 4.48
CA ASP A 101 -15.74 -4.62 3.19
C ASP A 101 -15.45 -3.49 2.20
N VAL A 102 -14.57 -3.75 1.27
CA VAL A 102 -14.16 -2.79 0.23
C VAL A 102 -15.34 -2.31 -0.64
N ARG A 103 -16.47 -3.03 -0.64
CA ARG A 103 -17.66 -2.64 -1.42
C ARG A 103 -18.41 -1.49 -0.78
N VAL A 104 -18.45 -1.44 0.56
CA VAL A 104 -19.17 -0.43 1.33
C VAL A 104 -18.26 0.68 1.86
N LEU A 105 -16.93 0.42 1.97
CA LEU A 105 -15.99 1.43 2.45
C LEU A 105 -16.11 2.73 1.65
N SER A 106 -16.02 3.85 2.35
CA SER A 106 -16.03 5.19 1.77
C SER A 106 -14.72 5.90 2.05
N VAL A 107 -14.16 6.51 1.01
CA VAL A 107 -13.01 7.41 1.10
C VAL A 107 -13.48 8.78 0.65
N SER A 108 -13.38 9.77 1.52
CA SER A 108 -13.70 11.15 1.21
C SER A 108 -12.46 11.95 0.83
N GLY A 109 -12.65 12.99 0.00
CA GLY A 109 -11.55 13.85 -0.42
C GLY A 109 -10.97 13.50 -1.79
N ARG A 110 -9.99 14.34 -2.20
CA ARG A 110 -9.23 14.19 -3.43
C ARG A 110 -7.75 14.33 -3.08
N TYR A 111 -6.91 13.44 -3.63
CA TYR A 111 -5.52 13.33 -3.22
C TYR A 111 -4.58 13.38 -4.43
N ASP A 112 -3.49 14.11 -4.29
CA ASP A 112 -2.41 14.15 -5.28
C ASP A 112 -1.55 12.90 -5.21
N LEU A 113 -1.53 12.26 -4.02
CA LEU A 113 -0.82 11.01 -3.79
C LEU A 113 -1.62 10.11 -2.86
N ILE A 114 -1.80 8.85 -3.27
CA ILE A 114 -2.39 7.79 -2.46
C ILE A 114 -1.34 6.69 -2.33
N TRP A 115 -0.95 6.37 -1.10
CA TRP A 115 -0.07 5.25 -0.77
C TRP A 115 -0.88 4.10 -0.17
N LEU A 116 -0.64 2.87 -0.69
CA LEU A 116 -1.21 1.63 -0.16
C LEU A 116 -0.07 0.66 0.16
N GLY A 117 0.39 0.66 1.41
CA GLY A 117 1.45 -0.23 1.87
C GLY A 117 0.87 -1.52 2.47
N SER A 118 1.11 -2.67 1.83
CA SER A 118 0.72 -4.00 2.34
C SER A 118 -0.79 -4.21 2.54
N VAL A 119 -1.64 -3.50 1.82
CA VAL A 119 -3.10 -3.67 1.87
C VAL A 119 -3.56 -4.72 0.86
N ILE A 120 -3.18 -4.51 -0.41
CA ILE A 120 -3.60 -5.37 -1.53
C ILE A 120 -3.04 -6.79 -1.39
N THR A 121 -1.91 -6.94 -0.72
CA THR A 121 -1.29 -8.23 -0.39
C THR A 121 -2.21 -9.19 0.38
N HIS A 122 -3.34 -8.69 0.88
CA HIS A 122 -4.31 -9.44 1.67
C HIS A 122 -5.70 -9.56 1.01
N LEU A 123 -5.86 -9.06 -0.20
CA LEU A 123 -7.15 -9.01 -0.89
C LEU A 123 -7.23 -9.99 -2.07
N SER A 124 -8.45 -10.44 -2.38
CA SER A 124 -8.72 -11.16 -3.64
C SER A 124 -8.60 -10.21 -4.85
N ALA A 125 -8.51 -10.76 -6.07
CA ALA A 125 -8.46 -9.96 -7.29
C ALA A 125 -9.66 -9.01 -7.43
N ASP A 126 -10.87 -9.50 -7.14
CA ASP A 126 -12.10 -8.70 -7.21
C ASP A 126 -12.11 -7.56 -6.18
N ASN A 127 -11.70 -7.86 -4.94
CA ASN A 127 -11.61 -6.84 -3.90
C ASN A 127 -10.50 -5.82 -4.18
N THR A 128 -9.38 -6.28 -4.75
CA THR A 128 -8.32 -5.39 -5.22
C THR A 128 -8.82 -4.44 -6.31
N LEU A 129 -9.51 -4.95 -7.32
CA LEU A 129 -10.07 -4.12 -8.38
C LEU A 129 -11.11 -3.13 -7.83
N ALA A 130 -12.00 -3.58 -6.94
CA ALA A 130 -13.01 -2.73 -6.32
C ALA A 130 -12.38 -1.59 -5.50
N LEU A 131 -11.39 -1.91 -4.66
CA LEU A 131 -10.65 -0.90 -3.87
C LEU A 131 -9.93 0.10 -4.77
N MET A 132 -9.16 -0.41 -5.73
CA MET A 132 -8.38 0.44 -6.65
C MET A 132 -9.27 1.34 -7.51
N THR A 133 -10.46 0.87 -7.91
CA THR A 133 -11.46 1.69 -8.61
C THR A 133 -11.94 2.86 -7.74
N LYS A 134 -12.25 2.62 -6.45
CA LYS A 134 -12.64 3.67 -5.51
C LYS A 134 -11.54 4.69 -5.32
N LEU A 135 -10.30 4.22 -5.12
CA LEU A 135 -9.15 5.10 -4.90
C LEU A 135 -8.78 5.90 -6.15
N ALA A 136 -8.93 5.32 -7.34
CA ALA A 136 -8.78 6.06 -8.59
C ALA A 136 -9.79 7.22 -8.67
N GLY A 137 -11.02 7.03 -8.21
CA GLY A 137 -12.02 8.10 -8.09
C GLY A 137 -11.67 9.19 -7.07
N CYS A 138 -10.82 8.90 -6.09
CA CYS A 138 -10.32 9.85 -5.10
C CYS A 138 -9.00 10.52 -5.50
N CYS A 139 -8.41 10.13 -6.62
CA CYS A 139 -7.16 10.73 -7.11
C CYS A 139 -7.46 12.04 -7.85
N THR A 140 -6.63 13.08 -7.65
CA THR A 140 -6.72 14.31 -8.44
C THR A 140 -6.28 14.07 -9.88
N ASP A 141 -6.61 14.97 -10.80
CA ASP A 141 -6.08 14.93 -12.15
C ASP A 141 -4.55 15.07 -12.12
N GLY A 142 -3.85 14.08 -12.65
CA GLY A 142 -2.40 14.00 -12.60
C GLY A 142 -1.83 13.36 -11.34
N GLY A 143 -2.67 13.08 -10.33
CA GLY A 143 -2.24 12.47 -9.08
C GLY A 143 -1.76 11.02 -9.23
N LEU A 144 -1.08 10.50 -8.21
CA LEU A 144 -0.47 9.18 -8.16
C LEU A 144 -1.18 8.25 -7.19
N ILE A 145 -1.35 6.99 -7.59
CA ILE A 145 -1.64 5.87 -6.71
C ILE A 145 -0.42 4.95 -6.71
N ILE A 146 0.13 4.70 -5.53
CA ILE A 146 1.31 3.86 -5.34
C ILE A 146 0.91 2.71 -4.41
N ALA A 147 0.97 1.48 -4.91
CA ALA A 147 0.51 0.31 -4.17
C ALA A 147 1.57 -0.79 -4.15
N SER A 148 1.70 -1.46 -3.01
CA SER A 148 2.59 -2.61 -2.88
C SER A 148 1.86 -3.93 -3.06
N PHE A 149 2.55 -4.90 -3.64
CA PHE A 149 2.07 -6.25 -3.93
C PHE A 149 3.07 -7.31 -3.46
N HIS A 150 2.60 -8.53 -3.30
CA HIS A 150 3.47 -9.68 -3.23
C HIS A 150 3.75 -10.20 -4.65
N GLY A 151 5.03 -10.33 -4.98
CA GLY A 151 5.49 -10.87 -6.25
C GLY A 151 6.39 -12.09 -6.06
N ARG A 152 7.37 -12.26 -6.94
CA ARG A 152 8.26 -13.44 -6.98
C ARG A 152 9.03 -13.69 -5.68
N ARG A 153 9.38 -12.63 -4.93
CA ARG A 153 10.07 -12.79 -3.65
C ARG A 153 9.25 -13.54 -2.61
N VAL A 154 7.94 -13.32 -2.59
CA VAL A 154 7.04 -14.03 -1.68
C VAL A 154 6.91 -15.50 -2.07
N ILE A 155 6.87 -15.81 -3.37
CA ILE A 155 6.88 -17.18 -3.86
C ILE A 155 8.15 -17.89 -3.40
N GLU A 156 9.31 -17.30 -3.65
CA GLU A 156 10.60 -17.84 -3.24
C GLU A 156 10.64 -18.12 -1.73
N ARG A 157 10.28 -17.13 -0.90
CA ARG A 157 10.28 -17.30 0.55
C ARG A 157 9.31 -18.36 1.03
N GLN A 158 8.10 -18.42 0.47
CA GLN A 158 7.10 -19.43 0.80
C GLN A 158 7.58 -20.85 0.48
N GLU A 159 8.37 -21.03 -0.59
CA GLU A 159 8.77 -22.34 -1.07
C GLU A 159 10.15 -22.79 -0.53
N THR A 160 11.06 -21.87 -0.27
CA THR A 160 12.47 -22.20 0.02
C THR A 160 12.94 -21.86 1.44
N SER A 161 12.25 -20.95 2.16
CA SER A 161 12.64 -20.58 3.52
C SER A 161 11.81 -21.29 4.58
N ASP A 162 12.21 -21.18 5.86
CA ASP A 162 11.42 -21.67 6.99
C ASP A 162 10.19 -20.79 7.27
N TYR A 163 10.16 -19.57 6.75
CA TYR A 163 9.03 -18.66 6.89
C TYR A 163 7.90 -19.04 5.90
N ARG A 164 6.70 -19.18 6.44
CA ARG A 164 5.49 -19.48 5.65
C ARG A 164 4.45 -18.39 5.87
N TYR A 165 4.00 -17.78 4.76
CA TYR A 165 2.90 -16.80 4.79
C TYR A 165 1.56 -17.47 5.04
N ILE A 166 1.37 -18.67 4.48
CA ILE A 166 0.11 -19.41 4.55
C ILE A 166 0.36 -20.92 4.50
N GLY A 167 -0.61 -21.71 4.94
CA GLY A 167 -0.52 -23.18 4.95
C GLY A 167 -0.47 -23.79 3.54
N PRO A 168 0.00 -25.05 3.42
CA PRO A 168 0.28 -25.68 2.13
C PRO A 168 -0.93 -25.82 1.21
N GLU A 169 -2.11 -26.11 1.75
CA GLU A 169 -3.33 -26.25 0.92
C GLU A 169 -3.78 -24.91 0.34
N ALA A 170 -3.78 -23.85 1.14
CA ALA A 170 -4.07 -22.50 0.67
C ALA A 170 -3.02 -22.03 -0.34
N TRP A 171 -1.74 -22.40 -0.14
CA TRP A 171 -0.67 -22.09 -1.09
C TRP A 171 -0.88 -22.75 -2.47
N LYS A 172 -1.42 -23.97 -2.52
CA LYS A 172 -1.80 -24.60 -3.80
C LYS A 172 -2.85 -23.80 -4.56
N LEU A 173 -3.85 -23.24 -3.85
CA LEU A 173 -4.86 -22.38 -4.45
C LEU A 173 -4.25 -21.10 -5.03
N ILE A 174 -3.33 -20.47 -4.28
CA ILE A 174 -2.61 -19.27 -4.75
C ILE A 174 -1.83 -19.59 -6.03
N LYS A 175 -1.08 -20.68 -6.06
CA LYS A 175 -0.32 -21.07 -7.27
C LYS A 175 -1.22 -21.37 -8.47
N ALA A 176 -2.33 -22.05 -8.25
CA ALA A 176 -3.29 -22.33 -9.31
C ALA A 176 -3.91 -21.05 -9.89
N GLY A 177 -4.30 -20.10 -9.05
CA GLY A 177 -4.83 -18.81 -9.46
C GLY A 177 -3.77 -17.99 -10.22
N LEU A 178 -2.54 -17.93 -9.69
CA LEU A 178 -1.44 -17.21 -10.32
C LEU A 178 -1.15 -17.75 -11.73
N LEU A 179 -1.11 -19.07 -11.89
CA LEU A 179 -0.90 -19.71 -13.20
C LEU A 179 -2.07 -19.42 -14.17
N ALA A 180 -3.30 -19.43 -13.68
CA ALA A 180 -4.49 -19.28 -14.52
C ALA A 180 -4.75 -17.82 -14.96
N THR A 181 -4.47 -16.85 -14.08
CA THR A 181 -4.91 -15.45 -14.26
C THR A 181 -3.82 -14.40 -14.01
N GLY A 182 -2.65 -14.80 -13.53
CA GLY A 182 -1.62 -13.89 -13.03
C GLY A 182 -1.91 -13.34 -11.63
N TYR A 183 -2.98 -13.81 -10.95
CA TYR A 183 -3.31 -13.41 -9.58
C TYR A 183 -3.74 -14.62 -8.75
N GLY A 184 -3.01 -14.92 -7.71
CA GLY A 184 -3.31 -15.97 -6.77
C GLY A 184 -3.77 -15.41 -5.42
N TYR A 185 -4.78 -16.02 -4.81
CA TYR A 185 -5.31 -15.62 -3.50
C TYR A 185 -5.85 -16.81 -2.73
N ALA A 186 -5.66 -16.78 -1.41
CA ALA A 186 -6.34 -17.65 -0.48
C ALA A 186 -6.54 -16.97 0.88
N ASP A 187 -7.68 -17.23 1.52
CA ASP A 187 -7.99 -16.74 2.86
C ASP A 187 -7.07 -17.35 3.92
N TYR A 188 -6.78 -16.60 4.97
CA TYR A 188 -6.26 -17.16 6.21
C TYR A 188 -7.29 -18.08 6.86
N THR A 189 -6.80 -19.12 7.51
CA THR A 189 -7.66 -19.98 8.34
C THR A 189 -8.44 -19.13 9.35
N ARG A 190 -9.77 -19.20 9.33
CA ARG A 190 -10.70 -18.44 10.18
C ARG A 190 -10.88 -16.95 9.85
N ASN A 191 -10.39 -16.46 8.72
CA ASN A 191 -10.55 -15.06 8.29
C ASN A 191 -11.07 -15.00 6.85
N SER A 192 -12.37 -15.15 6.65
CA SER A 192 -12.97 -15.02 5.31
C SER A 192 -12.78 -13.59 4.77
N GLY A 193 -12.37 -13.49 3.52
CA GLY A 193 -12.13 -12.23 2.81
C GLY A 193 -10.82 -11.51 3.19
N TYR A 194 -9.95 -12.17 3.97
CA TYR A 194 -8.63 -11.65 4.34
C TYR A 194 -7.60 -12.78 4.32
N GLY A 195 -6.57 -12.66 3.49
CA GLY A 195 -5.64 -13.74 3.25
C GLY A 195 -4.29 -13.31 2.73
N ILE A 196 -3.72 -14.11 1.84
CA ILE A 196 -2.50 -13.77 1.09
C ILE A 196 -2.82 -13.76 -0.40
N SER A 197 -2.35 -12.72 -1.08
CA SER A 197 -2.34 -12.65 -2.53
C SER A 197 -0.93 -12.58 -3.08
N VAL A 198 -0.77 -13.04 -4.33
CA VAL A 198 0.43 -12.87 -5.15
C VAL A 198 -0.02 -12.46 -6.54
N ALA A 199 0.61 -11.43 -7.10
CA ALA A 199 0.31 -10.95 -8.44
C ALA A 199 1.57 -10.99 -9.32
N ASP A 200 1.40 -11.31 -10.59
CA ASP A 200 2.48 -11.16 -11.56
C ASP A 200 2.48 -9.75 -12.20
N PRO A 201 3.59 -9.32 -12.80
CA PRO A 201 3.68 -8.01 -13.43
C PRO A 201 2.64 -7.79 -14.54
N CYS A 202 2.26 -8.82 -15.29
CA CYS A 202 1.27 -8.67 -16.38
C CYS A 202 -0.11 -8.35 -15.82
N TRP A 203 -0.48 -8.95 -14.69
CA TRP A 203 -1.75 -8.64 -14.03
C TRP A 203 -1.79 -7.17 -13.56
N LEU A 204 -0.68 -6.66 -13.02
CA LEU A 204 -0.58 -5.26 -12.59
C LEU A 204 -0.69 -4.27 -13.78
N LEU A 205 -0.12 -4.62 -14.93
CA LEU A 205 -0.29 -3.86 -16.16
C LEU A 205 -1.75 -3.86 -16.64
N GLN A 206 -2.43 -4.99 -16.57
CA GLN A 206 -3.85 -5.11 -16.91
C GLN A 206 -4.71 -4.31 -15.94
N LEU A 207 -4.42 -4.33 -14.64
CA LEU A 207 -5.09 -3.52 -13.65
C LEU A 207 -4.99 -2.03 -13.99
N SER A 208 -3.78 -1.50 -14.24
CA SER A 208 -3.62 -0.08 -14.60
C SER A 208 -4.43 0.30 -15.84
N ARG A 209 -4.42 -0.57 -16.86
CA ARG A 209 -5.21 -0.37 -18.08
C ARG A 209 -6.72 -0.38 -17.82
N SER A 210 -7.22 -1.32 -17.01
CA SER A 210 -8.66 -1.43 -16.70
C SER A 210 -9.18 -0.22 -15.92
N LEU A 211 -8.31 0.42 -15.12
CA LEU A 211 -8.60 1.63 -14.38
C LEU A 211 -8.41 2.92 -15.19
N GLY A 212 -7.93 2.83 -16.44
CA GLY A 212 -7.61 4.00 -17.25
C GLY A 212 -6.43 4.82 -16.71
N LEU A 213 -5.56 4.20 -15.90
CA LEU A 213 -4.41 4.85 -15.29
C LEU A 213 -3.15 4.64 -16.14
N ARG A 214 -2.26 5.64 -16.19
CA ARG A 214 -0.95 5.51 -16.81
C ARG A 214 0.00 4.81 -15.85
N LEU A 215 0.65 3.73 -16.26
CA LEU A 215 1.74 3.15 -15.52
C LEU A 215 2.93 4.11 -15.51
N VAL A 216 3.44 4.43 -14.32
CA VAL A 216 4.62 5.28 -14.11
C VAL A 216 5.83 4.42 -13.78
N MET A 217 5.64 3.47 -12.87
CA MET A 217 6.71 2.62 -12.35
C MET A 217 6.16 1.25 -11.96
N LEU A 218 6.93 0.22 -12.22
CA LEU A 218 6.78 -1.10 -11.62
C LEU A 218 8.18 -1.57 -11.21
N GLY A 219 8.36 -1.88 -9.94
CA GLY A 219 9.63 -2.36 -9.41
C GLY A 219 9.42 -3.55 -8.49
N GLU A 220 10.19 -4.62 -8.74
CA GLU A 220 10.17 -5.81 -7.90
C GLU A 220 11.07 -5.61 -6.68
N GLN A 221 10.59 -6.02 -5.50
CA GLN A 221 11.31 -5.98 -4.22
C GLN A 221 11.82 -4.59 -3.80
N ILE A 222 11.29 -3.52 -4.36
CA ILE A 222 11.81 -2.17 -4.13
C ILE A 222 11.35 -1.56 -2.80
N TRP A 223 10.34 -2.14 -2.13
CA TRP A 223 9.97 -1.74 -0.79
C TRP A 223 10.47 -2.78 0.22
N ASP A 224 11.45 -2.34 1.02
CA ASP A 224 12.10 -3.12 2.09
C ASP A 224 12.70 -4.46 1.61
N GLY A 225 13.13 -4.54 0.34
CA GLY A 225 13.65 -5.77 -0.27
C GLY A 225 12.64 -6.93 -0.31
N HIS A 226 11.35 -6.62 -0.22
CA HIS A 226 10.30 -7.61 -0.04
C HIS A 226 9.10 -7.44 -0.98
N HIS A 227 8.47 -6.28 -0.96
CA HIS A 227 7.28 -6.01 -1.78
C HIS A 227 7.64 -5.44 -3.13
N ASP A 228 6.92 -5.89 -4.15
CA ASP A 228 6.85 -5.22 -5.43
C ASP A 228 5.97 -3.98 -5.30
N VAL A 229 6.27 -2.92 -6.03
CA VAL A 229 5.48 -1.69 -6.00
C VAL A 229 5.13 -1.24 -7.40
N VAL A 230 3.89 -0.87 -7.60
CA VAL A 230 3.40 -0.22 -8.80
C VAL A 230 2.97 1.22 -8.49
N ALA A 231 3.39 2.17 -9.34
CA ALA A 231 2.91 3.54 -9.32
C ALA A 231 2.13 3.81 -10.60
N MET A 232 0.90 4.29 -10.43
CA MET A 232 -0.04 4.59 -11.51
C MET A 232 -0.50 6.04 -11.39
N GLN A 233 -0.59 6.74 -12.52
CA GLN A 233 -1.01 8.14 -12.58
C GLN A 233 -2.41 8.26 -13.17
N HIS A 234 -3.26 9.03 -12.48
CA HIS A 234 -4.54 9.44 -13.04
C HIS A 234 -4.30 10.47 -14.14
N VAL A 235 -4.59 10.12 -15.37
CA VAL A 235 -4.43 11.04 -16.52
C VAL A 235 -5.80 11.48 -17.03
N ARG A 236 -5.95 12.75 -17.36
CA ARG A 236 -7.16 13.19 -18.03
C ARG A 236 -7.29 12.46 -19.37
N PRO A 237 -8.48 11.97 -19.73
CA PRO A 237 -8.72 11.56 -21.10
C PRO A 237 -8.32 12.72 -22.02
N ARG A 238 -7.51 12.45 -23.04
CA ARG A 238 -7.30 13.44 -24.09
C ARG A 238 -8.64 13.64 -24.79
N ALA A 239 -9.13 14.87 -24.78
CA ALA A 239 -10.30 15.26 -25.55
C ALA A 239 -10.12 14.98 -27.06
#